data_068f72f3cbf0f2ac38e14df3a8d9b6bc
#
_entry.id   068f72f3cbf0f2ac38e14df3a8d9b6bc
#
_cell.length_a   1.000
_cell.length_b   1.000
_cell.length_c   1.000
_cell.angle_alpha   90.00
_cell.angle_beta   90.00
_cell.angle_gamma   90.00
#
_symmetry.space_group_name_H-M   'P 1'
#
loop_
_entity.id
_entity.type
_entity.pdbx_description
1 polymer ?
#
loop_
_entity_poly.entity_id
_entity_poly.type
_entity_poly.pdbx_seq_one_letter_code
_entity_poly.pdbx_strand_id
1 'polypeptide(L)'
;MQLLQREQQTQTLKRNWWKEAVAYQIYPRSFYDANGDGIGDIQGIIDKLDYLKDLGIDVIWICPMYKSPNDDNGYDISDYQDIMDEFGTMEDFDRLLDEVHQRGMKLLLDLVVNHTSDEHPWFIESKSSKDNPKRDWYIWRDGKPDGSKPNNWESIFGGSAWEFDETTEQYYLHVFSKKQPDLNWENAEMRTAVYDMINWWLEKGIDGFRVDAISHIRKNPTFADLPNPNDLDFVPSFEMHMNVDGIHDYLEELRDETFNKHDIMTVGEANGVSPDDAHLWVGEKEGKMNMVFQFEHMDLWSEDVDSKLDVVHLKNVLTKWQKGLEADGWNALYVENHDQTRTVSKWGDDERYWKESAKSIAMMYFLMQGTPFIYQGQEIGMTNVKFDSIDQYDDIATRNRYYIGVEQGKSHDEMMRITWNSSRDNTRTPMQWSDAPNAGFTFAEQPWVGINPNYTDINVESQLKDEDSIFNFYKEMIQLRKDNETFVYGAYDVVLPEHPEVYAYTRTLGDTQYLVVTNLTAKETMFDMDQTLRAQDVVLSNMPVEGDAESSLLHLKPFEGRVYKIS
;
A
#
# COMPACT_ATOMS: atom_id res chain seq x y z
N MET A 1 6.76 -31.94 -34.69
CA MET A 1 6.12 -30.69 -34.22
C MET A 1 5.72 -30.75 -32.75
N GLN A 2 5.11 -31.81 -32.24
CA GLN A 2 4.80 -31.95 -30.80
C GLN A 2 6.02 -32.12 -29.88
N LEU A 3 7.14 -32.66 -30.35
CA LEU A 3 8.39 -32.77 -29.58
C LEU A 3 9.13 -31.41 -29.49
N LEU A 4 9.03 -30.57 -30.52
CA LEU A 4 9.62 -29.22 -30.51
C LEU A 4 8.80 -28.22 -29.66
N GLN A 5 7.52 -28.49 -29.44
CA GLN A 5 6.70 -27.72 -28.49
C GLN A 5 6.94 -28.12 -27.01
N ARG A 6 7.37 -29.37 -26.74
CA ARG A 6 7.79 -29.78 -25.39
C ARG A 6 9.15 -29.28 -24.95
N GLU A 7 10.08 -29.05 -25.90
CA GLU A 7 11.42 -28.49 -25.59
C GLU A 7 11.41 -26.98 -25.34
N GLN A 8 10.35 -26.26 -25.74
CA GLN A 8 10.20 -24.84 -25.44
C GLN A 8 9.57 -24.54 -24.06
N GLN A 9 9.09 -25.54 -23.32
CA GLN A 9 8.47 -25.38 -22.02
C GLN A 9 9.39 -25.58 -20.80
N THR A 10 10.66 -25.92 -21.00
CA THR A 10 11.65 -25.81 -19.94
C THR A 10 12.42 -24.49 -20.06
N GLN A 11 11.70 -23.38 -20.18
CA GLN A 11 12.29 -22.11 -19.77
C GLN A 11 12.60 -22.25 -18.26
N THR A 12 13.88 -22.27 -17.92
CA THR A 12 14.34 -22.28 -16.53
C THR A 12 13.65 -21.08 -15.86
N LEU A 13 12.76 -21.34 -14.88
CA LEU A 13 12.09 -20.30 -14.13
C LEU A 13 13.14 -19.34 -13.61
N LYS A 14 13.06 -18.06 -13.97
CA LYS A 14 13.94 -17.05 -13.44
C LYS A 14 13.51 -16.74 -12.03
N ARG A 15 14.18 -17.41 -11.07
CA ARG A 15 13.92 -17.21 -9.66
C ARG A 15 14.53 -15.90 -9.20
N ASN A 16 13.71 -15.08 -8.57
CA ASN A 16 14.12 -13.88 -7.87
C ASN A 16 13.57 -13.97 -6.46
N TRP A 17 14.38 -13.67 -5.46
CA TRP A 17 13.98 -13.78 -4.06
C TRP A 17 12.73 -12.94 -3.74
N TRP A 18 12.60 -11.77 -4.33
CA TRP A 18 11.45 -10.88 -4.11
C TRP A 18 10.14 -11.40 -4.76
N LYS A 19 10.19 -12.28 -5.75
CA LYS A 19 8.99 -12.95 -6.31
C LYS A 19 8.43 -14.00 -5.36
N GLU A 20 9.32 -14.65 -4.63
CA GLU A 20 8.97 -15.73 -3.69
C GLU A 20 8.61 -15.20 -2.30
N ALA A 21 8.97 -13.97 -1.98
CA ALA A 21 8.80 -13.35 -0.69
C ALA A 21 7.35 -13.02 -0.36
N VAL A 22 7.09 -12.92 0.95
CA VAL A 22 5.90 -12.32 1.55
C VAL A 22 6.33 -11.08 2.32
N ALA A 23 5.76 -9.93 1.99
CA ALA A 23 6.09 -8.65 2.60
C ALA A 23 5.07 -8.25 3.67
N TYR A 24 5.56 -7.56 4.70
CA TYR A 24 4.74 -6.99 5.76
C TYR A 24 5.05 -5.51 5.91
N GLN A 25 4.03 -4.67 5.88
CA GLN A 25 4.16 -3.24 6.04
C GLN A 25 3.97 -2.82 7.49
N ILE A 26 4.93 -2.09 8.03
CA ILE A 26 4.90 -1.48 9.36
C ILE A 26 4.69 0.02 9.25
N TYR A 27 3.70 0.54 9.96
CA TYR A 27 3.52 1.94 10.27
C TYR A 27 4.11 2.20 11.67
N PRO A 28 5.34 2.73 11.77
CA PRO A 28 6.14 2.64 12.99
C PRO A 28 5.48 3.28 14.21
N ARG A 29 4.85 4.46 14.04
CA ARG A 29 4.17 5.18 15.14
C ARG A 29 3.12 4.36 15.87
N SER A 30 2.52 3.38 15.19
CA SER A 30 1.40 2.58 15.67
C SER A 30 1.71 1.10 15.81
N PHE A 31 2.96 0.67 15.69
CA PHE A 31 3.29 -0.75 15.74
C PHE A 31 3.48 -1.25 17.19
N TYR A 32 4.49 -0.76 17.90
CA TYR A 32 4.71 -1.05 19.33
C TYR A 32 5.61 0.01 19.95
N ASP A 33 5.20 0.52 21.09
CA ASP A 33 5.94 1.49 21.90
C ASP A 33 6.71 0.78 23.03
N ALA A 34 8.02 0.72 22.90
CA ALA A 34 8.89 0.09 23.89
C ALA A 34 9.40 1.06 24.95
N ASN A 35 9.45 2.36 24.67
CA ASN A 35 9.97 3.37 25.59
C ASN A 35 8.89 3.98 26.51
N GLY A 36 7.60 3.84 26.16
CA GLY A 36 6.45 4.25 26.96
C GLY A 36 6.11 5.74 26.82
N ASP A 37 6.37 6.35 25.68
CA ASP A 37 6.01 7.75 25.40
C ASP A 37 4.67 7.91 24.64
N GLY A 38 4.07 6.80 24.25
CA GLY A 38 2.79 6.77 23.52
C GLY A 38 2.96 6.64 22.00
N ILE A 39 4.18 6.59 21.50
CA ILE A 39 4.54 6.51 20.08
C ILE A 39 5.34 5.22 19.84
N GLY A 40 4.99 4.44 18.82
CA GLY A 40 5.77 3.26 18.45
C GLY A 40 7.18 3.64 18.00
N ASP A 41 8.15 2.76 18.27
CA ASP A 41 9.56 3.04 18.07
C ASP A 41 10.34 1.86 17.45
N ILE A 42 11.59 2.09 17.07
CA ILE A 42 12.49 1.07 16.49
C ILE A 42 12.71 -0.11 17.44
N GLN A 43 12.85 0.15 18.73
CA GLN A 43 13.00 -0.93 19.71
C GLN A 43 11.74 -1.79 19.74
N GLY A 44 10.57 -1.16 19.65
CA GLY A 44 9.29 -1.87 19.56
C GLY A 44 9.18 -2.76 18.32
N ILE A 45 9.71 -2.31 17.18
CA ILE A 45 9.79 -3.16 15.98
C ILE A 45 10.71 -4.36 16.24
N ILE A 46 11.89 -4.14 16.83
CA ILE A 46 12.84 -5.21 17.17
C ILE A 46 12.18 -6.24 18.10
N ASP A 47 11.45 -5.82 19.11
CA ASP A 47 10.77 -6.69 20.08
C ASP A 47 9.70 -7.60 19.43
N LYS A 48 9.21 -7.22 18.24
CA LYS A 48 8.16 -7.96 17.50
C LYS A 48 8.68 -8.71 16.27
N LEU A 49 9.97 -8.72 15.99
CA LEU A 49 10.53 -9.44 14.83
C LEU A 49 10.27 -10.94 14.86
N ASP A 50 10.27 -11.57 16.05
CA ASP A 50 9.98 -12.99 16.17
C ASP A 50 8.51 -13.32 15.86
N TYR A 51 7.57 -12.43 16.18
CA TYR A 51 6.18 -12.51 15.77
C TYR A 51 6.04 -12.50 14.24
N LEU A 52 6.71 -11.58 13.56
CA LEU A 52 6.69 -11.48 12.10
C LEU A 52 7.33 -12.72 11.46
N LYS A 53 8.44 -13.21 12.04
CA LYS A 53 9.08 -14.43 11.56
C LYS A 53 8.20 -15.66 11.74
N ASP A 54 7.49 -15.77 12.85
CA ASP A 54 6.55 -16.87 13.10
C ASP A 54 5.33 -16.82 12.16
N LEU A 55 4.84 -15.63 11.81
CA LEU A 55 3.81 -15.45 10.78
C LEU A 55 4.28 -15.96 9.40
N GLY A 56 5.59 -15.94 9.14
CA GLY A 56 6.18 -16.38 7.87
C GLY A 56 6.63 -15.26 6.97
N ILE A 57 6.86 -14.05 7.50
CA ILE A 57 7.30 -12.88 6.75
C ILE A 57 8.76 -13.01 6.29
N ASP A 58 9.04 -12.58 5.07
CA ASP A 58 10.38 -12.56 4.48
C ASP A 58 10.92 -11.14 4.33
N VAL A 59 10.05 -10.16 4.14
CA VAL A 59 10.41 -8.76 3.89
C VAL A 59 9.58 -7.85 4.79
N ILE A 60 10.23 -6.90 5.43
CA ILE A 60 9.59 -5.84 6.22
C ILE A 60 9.75 -4.54 5.44
N TRP A 61 8.63 -3.87 5.11
CA TRP A 61 8.62 -2.51 4.64
C TRP A 61 8.19 -1.60 5.78
N ILE A 62 9.03 -0.61 6.11
CA ILE A 62 8.73 0.37 7.15
C ILE A 62 8.41 1.71 6.50
N CYS A 63 7.25 2.32 6.86
CA CYS A 63 6.90 3.68 6.50
C CYS A 63 7.95 4.66 7.06
N PRO A 64 8.04 5.92 6.57
CA PRO A 64 9.15 6.81 6.87
C PRO A 64 9.48 6.93 8.36
N MET A 65 10.75 6.72 8.70
CA MET A 65 11.30 6.93 10.04
C MET A 65 12.30 8.10 10.10
N TYR A 66 12.47 8.80 8.98
CA TYR A 66 13.40 9.92 8.86
C TYR A 66 12.95 11.12 9.68
N LYS A 67 13.84 12.08 9.93
CA LYS A 67 13.45 13.34 10.57
C LYS A 67 12.36 14.05 9.75
N SER A 68 11.30 14.42 10.45
CA SER A 68 10.12 15.05 9.88
C SER A 68 9.42 15.92 10.92
N PRO A 69 8.87 17.09 10.56
CA PRO A 69 7.97 17.83 11.44
C PRO A 69 6.56 17.19 11.58
N ASN A 70 6.28 16.08 10.88
CA ASN A 70 5.03 15.30 10.97
C ASN A 70 3.75 16.04 10.52
N ASP A 71 3.84 16.91 9.53
CA ASP A 71 2.64 17.49 8.91
C ASP A 71 1.80 16.42 8.19
N ASP A 72 2.50 15.46 7.54
CA ASP A 72 1.91 14.27 6.90
C ASP A 72 2.56 12.99 7.45
N ASN A 73 2.66 12.89 8.77
CA ASN A 73 3.07 11.70 9.51
C ASN A 73 4.33 11.00 8.97
N GLY A 74 5.39 11.79 8.71
CA GLY A 74 6.69 11.31 8.28
C GLY A 74 6.95 11.43 6.78
N TYR A 75 5.93 11.65 5.96
CA TYR A 75 6.11 11.84 4.51
C TYR A 75 6.58 13.24 4.12
N ASP A 76 6.63 14.18 5.07
CA ASP A 76 7.27 15.48 4.97
C ASP A 76 8.68 15.44 5.58
N ILE A 77 9.65 14.92 4.81
CA ILE A 77 11.00 14.61 5.30
C ILE A 77 11.87 15.86 5.36
N SER A 78 12.44 16.14 6.55
CA SER A 78 13.37 17.25 6.78
C SER A 78 14.84 16.85 6.76
N ASP A 79 15.17 15.57 7.00
CA ASP A 79 16.49 14.98 6.83
C ASP A 79 16.38 13.50 6.46
N TYR A 80 16.83 13.14 5.26
CA TYR A 80 16.77 11.77 4.74
C TYR A 80 17.78 10.82 5.36
N GLN A 81 18.83 11.33 6.00
CA GLN A 81 19.97 10.55 6.47
C GLN A 81 20.07 10.53 8.00
N ASP A 82 18.99 10.87 8.69
CA ASP A 82 18.87 10.75 10.12
C ASP A 82 17.49 10.22 10.54
N ILE A 83 17.43 9.59 11.71
CA ILE A 83 16.21 9.00 12.28
C ILE A 83 15.49 10.04 13.13
N MET A 84 14.17 10.08 13.08
CA MET A 84 13.34 10.93 13.95
C MET A 84 13.54 10.55 15.41
N ASP A 85 13.76 11.53 16.26
CA ASP A 85 14.10 11.34 17.69
C ASP A 85 13.04 10.49 18.43
N GLU A 86 11.78 10.58 18.04
CA GLU A 86 10.67 9.79 18.61
C GLU A 86 10.81 8.28 18.31
N PHE A 87 11.42 7.92 17.20
CA PHE A 87 11.61 6.52 16.81
C PHE A 87 12.92 5.92 17.34
N GLY A 88 13.89 6.75 17.69
CA GLY A 88 15.19 6.33 18.17
C GLY A 88 16.35 7.02 17.46
N THR A 89 17.46 6.33 17.33
CA THR A 89 18.71 6.84 16.77
C THR A 89 19.15 6.03 15.55
N MET A 90 20.15 6.52 14.83
CA MET A 90 20.78 5.77 13.74
C MET A 90 21.43 4.46 14.25
N GLU A 91 21.94 4.43 15.48
CA GLU A 91 22.45 3.19 16.10
C GLU A 91 21.33 2.17 16.35
N ASP A 92 20.14 2.64 16.73
CA ASP A 92 18.96 1.77 16.86
C ASP A 92 18.51 1.22 15.51
N PHE A 93 18.58 2.04 14.47
CA PHE A 93 18.32 1.58 13.11
C PHE A 93 19.33 0.53 12.64
N ASP A 94 20.63 0.74 12.88
CA ASP A 94 21.66 -0.24 12.54
C ASP A 94 21.41 -1.57 13.25
N ARG A 95 21.03 -1.53 14.52
CA ARG A 95 20.63 -2.72 15.27
C ARG A 95 19.38 -3.39 14.69
N LEU A 96 18.36 -2.62 14.29
CA LEU A 96 17.17 -3.16 13.64
C LEU A 96 17.53 -3.92 12.35
N LEU A 97 18.36 -3.32 11.50
CA LEU A 97 18.81 -3.93 10.25
C LEU A 97 19.54 -5.26 10.52
N ASP A 98 20.45 -5.28 11.48
CA ASP A 98 21.18 -6.47 11.89
C ASP A 98 20.22 -7.57 12.41
N GLU A 99 19.26 -7.21 13.28
CA GLU A 99 18.28 -8.14 13.85
C GLU A 99 17.32 -8.73 12.81
N VAL A 100 16.92 -7.93 11.82
CA VAL A 100 16.13 -8.39 10.66
C VAL A 100 16.93 -9.41 9.85
N HIS A 101 18.19 -9.09 9.52
CA HIS A 101 19.06 -9.97 8.73
C HIS A 101 19.42 -11.26 9.49
N GLN A 102 19.66 -11.21 10.80
CA GLN A 102 19.93 -12.40 11.62
C GLN A 102 18.77 -13.42 11.59
N ARG A 103 17.52 -12.93 11.41
CA ARG A 103 16.35 -13.78 11.25
C ARG A 103 16.13 -14.27 9.81
N GLY A 104 17.03 -13.90 8.88
CA GLY A 104 16.91 -14.23 7.46
C GLY A 104 15.74 -13.47 6.79
N MET A 105 15.35 -12.35 7.34
CA MET A 105 14.40 -11.40 6.73
C MET A 105 15.15 -10.25 6.05
N LYS A 106 14.42 -9.44 5.31
CA LYS A 106 14.92 -8.29 4.54
C LYS A 106 14.19 -7.03 4.93
N LEU A 107 14.84 -5.85 4.77
CA LEU A 107 14.32 -4.56 5.18
C LEU A 107 14.22 -3.60 4.00
N LEU A 108 13.01 -3.11 3.73
CA LEU A 108 12.75 -2.01 2.80
C LEU A 108 12.44 -0.74 3.57
N LEU A 109 12.96 0.38 3.10
CA LEU A 109 12.58 1.71 3.55
C LEU A 109 11.61 2.37 2.57
N ASP A 110 10.93 3.39 3.03
CA ASP A 110 10.11 4.25 2.18
C ASP A 110 10.97 5.36 1.57
N LEU A 111 10.92 5.54 0.26
CA LEU A 111 11.69 6.54 -0.47
C LEU A 111 10.74 7.62 -0.99
N VAL A 112 10.78 8.79 -0.39
CA VAL A 112 9.93 9.93 -0.73
C VAL A 112 10.75 10.94 -1.51
N VAL A 113 10.58 11.00 -2.82
CA VAL A 113 11.42 11.83 -3.71
C VAL A 113 10.61 12.74 -4.67
N ASN A 114 9.30 12.78 -4.53
CA ASN A 114 8.48 13.78 -5.21
C ASN A 114 8.61 15.16 -4.54
N HIS A 115 8.76 15.20 -3.24
CA HIS A 115 8.78 16.42 -2.41
C HIS A 115 9.67 16.22 -1.19
N THR A 116 9.95 17.30 -0.48
CA THR A 116 10.57 17.29 0.87
C THR A 116 9.67 18.03 1.84
N SER A 117 10.02 18.04 3.13
CA SER A 117 9.47 19.02 4.06
C SER A 117 9.86 20.45 3.66
N ASP A 118 9.03 21.44 3.98
CA ASP A 118 9.39 22.85 3.92
C ASP A 118 10.47 23.25 4.95
N GLU A 119 10.78 22.35 5.89
CA GLU A 119 11.87 22.47 6.86
C GLU A 119 13.17 21.78 6.41
N HIS A 120 13.18 21.11 5.23
CA HIS A 120 14.37 20.52 4.68
C HIS A 120 15.41 21.59 4.32
N PRO A 121 16.72 21.42 4.61
CA PRO A 121 17.77 22.40 4.31
C PRO A 121 17.76 22.86 2.84
N TRP A 122 17.48 21.96 1.90
CA TRP A 122 17.40 22.33 0.48
C TRP A 122 16.29 23.36 0.21
N PHE A 123 15.11 23.21 0.83
CA PHE A 123 14.03 24.16 0.64
C PHE A 123 14.29 25.47 1.38
N ILE A 124 14.86 25.43 2.58
CA ILE A 124 15.26 26.63 3.33
C ILE A 124 16.24 27.48 2.52
N GLU A 125 17.23 26.85 1.90
CA GLU A 125 18.14 27.54 0.98
C GLU A 125 17.39 28.05 -0.27
N SER A 126 16.58 27.21 -0.92
CA SER A 126 15.84 27.56 -2.13
C SER A 126 14.95 28.79 -1.95
N LYS A 127 14.25 28.90 -0.82
CA LYS A 127 13.36 30.05 -0.53
C LYS A 127 14.07 31.30 -0.04
N SER A 128 15.37 31.20 0.33
CA SER A 128 16.11 32.34 0.91
C SER A 128 16.33 33.49 -0.08
N SER A 129 16.45 33.21 -1.36
CA SER A 129 16.66 34.19 -2.42
C SER A 129 16.35 33.60 -3.80
N LYS A 130 15.87 34.43 -4.75
CA LYS A 130 15.74 34.05 -6.17
C LYS A 130 17.06 33.68 -6.83
N ASP A 131 18.17 34.16 -6.29
CA ASP A 131 19.53 33.91 -6.82
C ASP A 131 20.26 32.77 -6.07
N ASN A 132 19.59 32.08 -5.13
CA ASN A 132 20.22 30.96 -4.42
C ASN A 132 20.52 29.81 -5.41
N PRO A 133 21.68 29.14 -5.34
CA PRO A 133 22.01 28.01 -6.22
C PRO A 133 21.00 26.88 -6.19
N LYS A 134 20.29 26.67 -5.08
CA LYS A 134 19.22 25.67 -4.95
C LYS A 134 17.83 26.20 -5.32
N ARG A 135 17.72 27.44 -5.85
CA ARG A 135 16.40 27.98 -6.21
C ARG A 135 15.61 27.02 -7.07
N ASP A 136 16.21 26.54 -8.14
CA ASP A 136 15.57 25.66 -9.13
C ASP A 136 15.55 24.17 -8.71
N TRP A 137 15.92 23.84 -7.48
CA TRP A 137 15.71 22.49 -6.93
C TRP A 137 14.24 22.24 -6.61
N TYR A 138 13.45 23.32 -6.50
CA TYR A 138 11.99 23.29 -6.31
C TYR A 138 11.32 24.09 -7.43
N ILE A 139 10.01 23.93 -7.55
CA ILE A 139 9.24 24.54 -8.64
C ILE A 139 8.65 25.86 -8.18
N TRP A 140 9.18 26.96 -8.68
CA TRP A 140 8.76 28.33 -8.37
C TRP A 140 8.14 29.02 -9.58
N ARG A 141 7.07 29.82 -9.36
CA ARG A 141 6.45 30.64 -10.41
C ARG A 141 6.00 31.98 -9.85
N ASP A 142 6.00 32.97 -10.71
CA ASP A 142 5.35 34.24 -10.41
C ASP A 142 3.82 34.08 -10.43
N GLY A 143 3.11 34.87 -9.65
CA GLY A 143 1.66 34.99 -9.77
C GLY A 143 1.25 35.62 -11.10
N LYS A 144 -0.02 35.51 -11.45
CA LYS A 144 -0.57 36.19 -12.63
C LYS A 144 -0.56 37.71 -12.45
N PRO A 145 -0.63 38.49 -13.56
CA PRO A 145 -0.61 39.95 -13.48
C PRO A 145 -1.75 40.58 -12.65
N ASP A 146 -2.84 39.85 -12.47
CA ASP A 146 -3.98 40.24 -11.63
C ASP A 146 -3.80 39.92 -10.14
N GLY A 147 -2.65 39.33 -9.76
CA GLY A 147 -2.32 38.91 -8.40
C GLY A 147 -2.83 37.53 -8.02
N SER A 148 -3.49 36.82 -8.93
CA SER A 148 -3.90 35.43 -8.67
C SER A 148 -2.73 34.45 -8.76
N LYS A 149 -2.97 33.20 -8.29
CA LYS A 149 -1.99 32.11 -8.29
C LYS A 149 -1.55 31.75 -9.71
N PRO A 150 -0.39 31.06 -9.88
CA PRO A 150 0.16 30.70 -11.19
C PRO A 150 -0.81 29.95 -12.10
N ASN A 151 -1.61 29.06 -11.53
CA ASN A 151 -2.69 28.35 -12.22
C ASN A 151 -3.79 27.92 -11.23
N ASN A 152 -4.79 27.20 -11.73
CA ASN A 152 -5.96 26.77 -10.96
C ASN A 152 -5.86 25.31 -10.46
N TRP A 153 -4.66 24.73 -10.33
CA TRP A 153 -4.50 23.37 -9.90
C TRP A 153 -4.90 23.17 -8.44
N GLU A 154 -5.64 22.08 -8.18
CA GLU A 154 -5.97 21.62 -6.85
C GLU A 154 -4.88 20.71 -6.30
N SER A 155 -4.55 20.86 -5.02
CA SER A 155 -3.73 19.93 -4.26
C SER A 155 -4.48 18.62 -4.01
N ILE A 156 -3.77 17.49 -3.94
CA ILE A 156 -4.37 16.18 -3.60
C ILE A 156 -5.05 16.21 -2.22
N PHE A 157 -4.53 17.02 -1.29
CA PHE A 157 -5.14 17.21 0.04
C PHE A 157 -6.15 18.36 0.12
N GLY A 158 -6.56 18.88 -1.04
CA GLY A 158 -7.54 19.96 -1.18
C GLY A 158 -6.94 21.35 -1.15
N GLY A 159 -7.65 22.29 -1.72
CA GLY A 159 -7.19 23.67 -1.87
C GLY A 159 -6.20 23.86 -3.02
N SER A 160 -5.48 24.98 -3.04
CA SER A 160 -4.52 25.30 -4.10
C SER A 160 -3.28 24.43 -4.04
N ALA A 161 -2.73 24.04 -5.19
CA ALA A 161 -1.40 23.43 -5.30
C ALA A 161 -0.24 24.45 -5.25
N TRP A 162 -0.52 25.73 -4.99
CA TRP A 162 0.48 26.79 -4.93
C TRP A 162 0.40 27.58 -3.64
N GLU A 163 1.54 27.76 -2.95
CA GLU A 163 1.66 28.57 -1.75
C GLU A 163 2.61 29.75 -1.99
N PHE A 164 2.22 30.93 -1.46
CA PHE A 164 2.97 32.18 -1.64
C PHE A 164 4.09 32.30 -0.62
N ASP A 165 5.30 32.59 -1.10
CA ASP A 165 6.44 32.94 -0.26
C ASP A 165 6.63 34.47 -0.24
N GLU A 166 6.43 35.09 0.94
CA GLU A 166 6.58 36.52 1.14
C GLU A 166 8.01 37.03 0.93
N THR A 167 9.02 36.14 1.17
CA THR A 167 10.44 36.51 1.09
C THR A 167 10.86 36.80 -0.35
N THR A 168 10.40 35.97 -1.28
CA THR A 168 10.78 36.05 -2.68
C THR A 168 9.65 36.56 -3.59
N GLU A 169 8.47 36.78 -3.04
CA GLU A 169 7.25 37.22 -3.77
C GLU A 169 6.93 36.29 -4.97
N GLN A 170 7.13 34.98 -4.77
CA GLN A 170 6.78 33.92 -5.73
C GLN A 170 5.97 32.83 -5.05
N TYR A 171 5.40 31.96 -5.85
CA TYR A 171 4.70 30.75 -5.41
C TYR A 171 5.55 29.52 -5.63
N TYR A 172 5.55 28.58 -4.68
CA TYR A 172 6.08 27.25 -4.89
C TYR A 172 4.95 26.23 -5.09
N LEU A 173 5.24 25.20 -5.89
CA LEU A 173 4.30 24.09 -6.14
C LEU A 173 4.35 23.08 -4.99
N HIS A 174 3.18 22.59 -4.60
CA HIS A 174 2.99 21.45 -3.70
C HIS A 174 1.76 20.66 -4.13
N VAL A 175 1.94 19.50 -4.74
CA VAL A 175 0.79 18.65 -5.13
C VAL A 175 0.14 17.94 -3.95
N PHE A 176 0.84 17.86 -2.81
CA PHE A 176 0.35 17.38 -1.51
C PHE A 176 0.17 18.56 -0.52
N SER A 177 0.58 18.43 0.74
CA SER A 177 0.49 19.53 1.70
C SER A 177 1.36 20.74 1.30
N LYS A 178 0.94 21.95 1.66
CA LYS A 178 1.78 23.15 1.54
C LYS A 178 3.12 23.05 2.27
N LYS A 179 3.25 22.12 3.25
CA LYS A 179 4.49 21.80 3.93
C LYS A 179 5.33 20.75 3.20
N GLN A 180 4.90 20.32 2.00
CA GLN A 180 5.56 19.33 1.16
C GLN A 180 5.87 19.92 -0.23
N PRO A 181 6.82 20.91 -0.32
CA PRO A 181 7.19 21.54 -1.60
C PRO A 181 7.76 20.50 -2.58
N ASP A 182 7.28 20.52 -3.81
CA ASP A 182 7.66 19.59 -4.87
C ASP A 182 9.07 19.85 -5.39
N LEU A 183 9.87 18.78 -5.47
CA LEU A 183 11.20 18.79 -6.08
C LEU A 183 11.09 18.96 -7.60
N ASN A 184 12.03 19.72 -8.15
CA ASN A 184 12.13 19.96 -9.59
C ASN A 184 13.02 18.90 -10.26
N TRP A 185 12.43 17.82 -10.74
CA TRP A 185 13.15 16.72 -11.40
C TRP A 185 13.81 17.10 -12.74
N GLU A 186 13.54 18.30 -13.28
CA GLU A 186 14.29 18.82 -14.42
C GLU A 186 15.72 19.27 -14.03
N ASN A 187 15.96 19.54 -12.75
CA ASN A 187 17.27 19.97 -12.24
C ASN A 187 18.19 18.77 -11.98
N ALA A 188 19.27 18.67 -12.75
CA ALA A 188 20.22 17.54 -12.68
C ALA A 188 21.02 17.50 -11.35
N GLU A 189 21.34 18.66 -10.76
CA GLU A 189 22.06 18.70 -9.47
C GLU A 189 21.18 18.18 -8.34
N MET A 190 19.89 18.53 -8.36
CA MET A 190 18.91 18.00 -7.42
C MET A 190 18.80 16.47 -7.55
N ARG A 191 18.66 15.93 -8.78
CA ARG A 191 18.61 14.49 -9.01
C ARG A 191 19.87 13.79 -8.49
N THR A 192 21.07 14.33 -8.76
CA THR A 192 22.32 13.79 -8.23
C THR A 192 22.29 13.70 -6.71
N ALA A 193 21.84 14.74 -6.00
CA ALA A 193 21.76 14.74 -4.55
C ALA A 193 20.76 13.68 -4.02
N VAL A 194 19.66 13.45 -4.75
CA VAL A 194 18.72 12.35 -4.45
C VAL A 194 19.39 10.99 -4.65
N TYR A 195 20.14 10.78 -5.74
CA TYR A 195 20.83 9.51 -6.00
C TYR A 195 21.93 9.24 -4.97
N ASP A 196 22.67 10.26 -4.55
CA ASP A 196 23.68 10.13 -3.48
C ASP A 196 23.05 9.68 -2.16
N MET A 197 21.90 10.24 -1.79
CA MET A 197 21.14 9.85 -0.61
C MET A 197 20.64 8.39 -0.71
N ILE A 198 20.10 7.98 -1.85
CA ILE A 198 19.63 6.61 -2.09
C ILE A 198 20.79 5.62 -1.97
N ASN A 199 21.91 5.89 -2.65
CA ASN A 199 23.09 5.04 -2.60
C ASN A 199 23.66 4.92 -1.18
N TRP A 200 23.61 6.00 -0.39
CA TRP A 200 24.04 5.97 1.02
C TRP A 200 23.23 4.94 1.85
N TRP A 201 21.91 4.86 1.66
CA TRP A 201 21.09 3.86 2.32
C TRP A 201 21.37 2.44 1.81
N LEU A 202 21.56 2.27 0.51
CA LEU A 202 21.91 0.97 -0.09
C LEU A 202 23.28 0.47 0.37
N GLU A 203 24.28 1.35 0.48
CA GLU A 203 25.59 1.05 1.04
C GLU A 203 25.54 0.71 2.53
N LYS A 204 24.56 1.23 3.27
CA LYS A 204 24.28 0.87 4.65
C LYS A 204 23.76 -0.56 4.79
N GLY A 205 23.23 -1.13 3.71
CA GLY A 205 22.86 -2.54 3.62
C GLY A 205 21.37 -2.84 3.66
N ILE A 206 20.50 -1.86 3.48
CA ILE A 206 19.06 -2.13 3.33
C ILE A 206 18.80 -2.93 2.04
N ASP A 207 17.70 -3.66 1.99
CA ASP A 207 17.38 -4.58 0.90
C ASP A 207 16.48 -3.97 -0.18
N GLY A 208 16.23 -2.66 -0.12
CA GLY A 208 15.49 -1.95 -1.16
C GLY A 208 14.54 -0.88 -0.65
N PHE A 209 13.61 -0.48 -1.53
CA PHE A 209 12.69 0.62 -1.28
C PHE A 209 11.26 0.35 -1.75
N ARG A 210 10.31 0.83 -0.99
CA ARG A 210 9.02 1.26 -1.52
C ARG A 210 9.17 2.73 -1.91
N VAL A 211 8.80 3.09 -3.13
CA VAL A 211 9.03 4.44 -3.66
C VAL A 211 7.70 5.19 -3.71
N ASP A 212 7.59 6.18 -2.83
CA ASP A 212 6.41 7.00 -2.62
C ASP A 212 6.11 7.91 -3.81
N ALA A 213 4.83 8.03 -4.17
CA ALA A 213 4.31 8.99 -5.14
C ALA A 213 5.15 9.11 -6.42
N ILE A 214 5.81 8.04 -6.86
CA ILE A 214 6.83 8.08 -7.92
C ILE A 214 6.25 8.45 -9.28
N SER A 215 4.96 8.25 -9.51
CA SER A 215 4.29 8.68 -10.73
C SER A 215 4.08 10.19 -10.82
N HIS A 216 4.33 10.92 -9.73
CA HIS A 216 4.12 12.36 -9.64
C HIS A 216 5.39 13.21 -9.84
N ILE A 217 6.57 12.60 -9.96
CA ILE A 217 7.85 13.33 -10.02
C ILE A 217 7.98 14.26 -11.23
N ARG A 218 7.32 13.95 -12.35
CA ARG A 218 7.28 14.81 -13.53
C ARG A 218 6.00 15.62 -13.57
N LYS A 219 6.15 16.92 -13.83
CA LYS A 219 5.02 17.86 -14.03
C LYS A 219 4.89 18.20 -15.52
N ASN A 220 3.67 18.50 -15.97
CA ASN A 220 3.44 19.03 -17.30
C ASN A 220 4.15 20.39 -17.41
N PRO A 221 5.09 20.58 -18.35
CA PRO A 221 5.96 21.76 -18.41
C PRO A 221 5.22 23.06 -18.75
N THR A 222 3.99 22.96 -19.24
CA THR A 222 3.19 24.15 -19.58
C THR A 222 2.67 24.89 -18.35
N PHE A 223 2.42 24.19 -17.24
CA PHE A 223 1.77 24.72 -16.04
C PHE A 223 0.50 25.52 -16.36
N ALA A 224 -0.22 25.14 -17.42
CA ALA A 224 -1.41 25.83 -17.88
C ALA A 224 -2.57 25.65 -16.91
N ASP A 225 -3.50 26.62 -16.93
CA ASP A 225 -4.80 26.46 -16.29
C ASP A 225 -5.56 25.28 -16.91
N LEU A 226 -6.26 24.54 -16.07
CA LEU A 226 -7.17 23.49 -16.50
C LEU A 226 -8.56 24.06 -16.84
N PRO A 227 -9.30 23.45 -17.78
CA PRO A 227 -10.70 23.80 -18.04
C PRO A 227 -11.54 23.70 -16.77
N ASN A 228 -12.30 24.74 -16.47
CA ASN A 228 -13.12 24.85 -15.26
C ASN A 228 -14.61 25.10 -15.58
N PRO A 229 -15.33 24.13 -16.17
CA PRO A 229 -16.73 24.31 -16.54
C PRO A 229 -17.68 24.40 -15.34
N ASN A 230 -17.24 23.95 -14.16
CA ASN A 230 -18.04 23.89 -12.94
C ASN A 230 -17.79 25.09 -12.00
N ASP A 231 -16.98 26.06 -12.43
CA ASP A 231 -16.63 27.26 -11.66
C ASP A 231 -16.09 26.94 -10.25
N LEU A 232 -15.19 25.94 -10.17
CA LEU A 232 -14.50 25.56 -8.95
C LEU A 232 -13.42 26.58 -8.60
N ASP A 233 -13.12 26.74 -7.32
CA ASP A 233 -11.99 27.56 -6.87
C ASP A 233 -10.65 26.99 -7.38
N PHE A 234 -10.50 25.66 -7.33
CA PHE A 234 -9.38 24.89 -7.89
C PHE A 234 -9.90 23.64 -8.60
N VAL A 235 -9.17 23.17 -9.59
CA VAL A 235 -9.55 22.04 -10.44
C VAL A 235 -8.64 20.84 -10.16
N PRO A 236 -9.19 19.62 -9.92
CA PRO A 236 -8.40 18.41 -9.81
C PRO A 236 -7.38 18.28 -10.92
N SER A 237 -6.10 18.17 -10.57
CA SER A 237 -4.98 18.40 -11.49
C SER A 237 -4.14 17.15 -11.80
N PHE A 238 -4.65 15.96 -11.50
CA PHE A 238 -3.90 14.69 -11.65
C PHE A 238 -3.25 14.53 -13.03
N GLU A 239 -3.93 14.88 -14.12
CA GLU A 239 -3.41 14.80 -15.49
C GLU A 239 -2.17 15.66 -15.74
N MET A 240 -1.91 16.64 -14.85
CA MET A 240 -0.79 17.57 -14.97
C MET A 240 0.45 17.11 -14.22
N HIS A 241 0.35 16.10 -13.38
CA HIS A 241 1.48 15.64 -12.56
C HIS A 241 1.49 14.11 -12.29
N MET A 242 0.57 13.33 -12.86
CA MET A 242 0.48 11.90 -12.64
C MET A 242 0.79 11.14 -13.94
N ASN A 243 1.87 10.35 -13.94
CA ASN A 243 2.35 9.57 -15.09
C ASN A 243 2.50 10.42 -16.39
N VAL A 244 3.08 11.61 -16.25
CA VAL A 244 3.23 12.57 -17.35
C VAL A 244 4.29 12.09 -18.34
N ASP A 245 4.05 12.29 -19.63
CA ASP A 245 4.98 11.94 -20.72
C ASP A 245 6.43 12.38 -20.44
N GLY A 246 7.41 11.49 -20.65
CA GLY A 246 8.82 11.72 -20.37
C GLY A 246 9.24 11.38 -18.93
N ILE A 247 8.34 10.89 -18.08
CA ILE A 247 8.70 10.44 -16.73
C ILE A 247 9.71 9.29 -16.77
N HIS A 248 9.64 8.44 -17.78
CA HIS A 248 10.50 7.27 -17.91
C HIS A 248 11.98 7.61 -18.12
N ASP A 249 12.32 8.80 -18.64
CA ASP A 249 13.70 9.26 -18.74
C ASP A 249 14.32 9.43 -17.33
N TYR A 250 13.55 10.01 -16.39
CA TYR A 250 13.98 10.17 -14.99
C TYR A 250 14.02 8.84 -14.24
N LEU A 251 13.04 7.98 -14.47
CA LEU A 251 12.99 6.66 -13.85
C LEU A 251 14.14 5.76 -14.32
N GLU A 252 14.54 5.87 -15.58
CA GLU A 252 15.68 5.15 -16.13
C GLU A 252 16.99 5.65 -15.52
N GLU A 253 17.20 6.97 -15.46
CA GLU A 253 18.36 7.57 -14.80
C GLU A 253 18.42 7.16 -13.32
N LEU A 254 17.29 7.25 -12.58
CA LEU A 254 17.20 6.83 -11.19
C LEU A 254 17.61 5.35 -11.02
N ARG A 255 17.04 4.45 -11.83
CA ARG A 255 17.36 3.02 -11.81
C ARG A 255 18.85 2.79 -12.04
N ASP A 256 19.43 3.40 -13.09
CA ASP A 256 20.80 3.14 -13.52
C ASP A 256 21.83 3.75 -12.56
N GLU A 257 21.51 4.89 -11.94
CA GLU A 257 22.38 5.54 -10.97
C GLU A 257 22.27 4.93 -9.56
N THR A 258 21.23 4.15 -9.27
CA THR A 258 20.99 3.61 -7.93
C THR A 258 20.66 2.11 -7.93
N PHE A 259 19.44 1.72 -8.25
CA PHE A 259 18.85 0.40 -8.02
C PHE A 259 19.59 -0.74 -8.76
N ASN A 260 20.04 -0.51 -9.99
CA ASN A 260 20.74 -1.53 -10.79
C ASN A 260 22.12 -1.91 -10.23
N LYS A 261 22.64 -1.18 -9.26
CA LYS A 261 23.93 -1.47 -8.63
C LYS A 261 23.84 -2.52 -7.52
N HIS A 262 22.63 -2.93 -7.13
CA HIS A 262 22.37 -3.80 -5.99
C HIS A 262 21.33 -4.88 -6.30
N ASP A 263 21.38 -6.02 -5.61
CA ASP A 263 20.32 -7.05 -5.63
C ASP A 263 19.26 -6.70 -4.58
N ILE A 264 18.33 -5.84 -4.94
CA ILE A 264 17.32 -5.27 -4.06
C ILE A 264 15.90 -5.50 -4.57
N MET A 265 14.93 -5.22 -3.71
CA MET A 265 13.52 -5.16 -4.05
C MET A 265 13.08 -3.69 -4.15
N THR A 266 12.41 -3.35 -5.24
CA THR A 266 11.81 -2.03 -5.43
C THR A 266 10.33 -2.16 -5.79
N VAL A 267 9.50 -1.40 -5.09
CA VAL A 267 8.07 -1.31 -5.37
C VAL A 267 7.64 0.15 -5.43
N GLY A 268 7.14 0.60 -6.59
CA GLY A 268 6.72 1.98 -6.79
C GLY A 268 5.24 2.18 -6.47
N GLU A 269 4.91 3.26 -5.81
CA GLU A 269 3.54 3.76 -5.74
C GLU A 269 3.22 4.49 -7.03
N ALA A 270 2.46 3.82 -7.92
CA ALA A 270 2.31 4.27 -9.31
C ALA A 270 0.85 4.57 -9.67
N ASN A 271 0.35 5.69 -9.16
CA ASN A 271 -0.95 6.23 -9.58
C ASN A 271 -0.97 6.53 -11.07
N GLY A 272 -2.09 6.25 -11.74
CA GLY A 272 -2.29 6.55 -13.16
C GLY A 272 -1.56 5.62 -14.13
N VAL A 273 -0.90 4.57 -13.65
CA VAL A 273 -0.31 3.53 -14.49
C VAL A 273 -1.38 2.49 -14.83
N SER A 274 -1.47 2.11 -16.09
CA SER A 274 -2.34 1.04 -16.58
C SER A 274 -1.54 -0.22 -16.92
N PRO A 275 -2.16 -1.40 -17.03
CA PRO A 275 -1.48 -2.59 -17.51
C PRO A 275 -0.84 -2.46 -18.90
N ASP A 276 -1.37 -1.57 -19.75
CA ASP A 276 -0.82 -1.32 -21.09
C ASP A 276 0.55 -0.63 -21.02
N ASP A 277 0.76 0.23 -20.02
CA ASP A 277 2.01 0.95 -19.78
C ASP A 277 2.91 0.25 -18.76
N ALA A 278 2.38 -0.73 -18.02
CA ALA A 278 3.07 -1.33 -16.88
C ALA A 278 4.41 -2.01 -17.26
N HIS A 279 4.56 -2.48 -18.52
CA HIS A 279 5.82 -3.04 -19.01
C HIS A 279 6.97 -2.02 -18.97
N LEU A 280 6.68 -0.72 -19.14
CA LEU A 280 7.67 0.36 -19.01
C LEU A 280 8.10 0.58 -17.55
N TRP A 281 7.25 0.20 -16.59
CA TRP A 281 7.50 0.33 -15.16
C TRP A 281 8.20 -0.89 -14.58
N VAL A 282 7.72 -2.10 -14.91
CA VAL A 282 8.09 -3.35 -14.21
C VAL A 282 8.46 -4.51 -15.15
N GLY A 283 8.55 -4.28 -16.47
CA GLY A 283 8.96 -5.28 -17.43
C GLY A 283 10.41 -5.73 -17.22
N GLU A 284 10.73 -6.98 -17.55
CA GLU A 284 12.09 -7.55 -17.37
C GLU A 284 13.18 -6.84 -18.19
N LYS A 285 12.81 -6.16 -19.27
CA LYS A 285 13.75 -5.48 -20.17
C LYS A 285 13.81 -3.97 -19.96
N GLU A 286 12.64 -3.35 -19.84
CA GLU A 286 12.48 -1.90 -19.84
C GLU A 286 12.04 -1.37 -18.48
N GLY A 287 11.63 -2.24 -17.56
CA GLY A 287 11.16 -1.89 -16.23
C GLY A 287 12.23 -1.16 -15.40
N LYS A 288 11.79 -0.24 -14.60
CA LYS A 288 12.62 0.60 -13.73
C LYS A 288 12.53 0.15 -12.27
N MET A 289 11.51 -0.64 -11.94
CA MET A 289 11.25 -1.23 -10.63
C MET A 289 10.91 -2.71 -10.77
N ASN A 290 10.95 -3.46 -9.67
CA ASN A 290 10.56 -4.86 -9.70
C ASN A 290 9.04 -5.03 -9.79
N MET A 291 8.27 -4.14 -9.14
CA MET A 291 6.81 -4.12 -9.14
C MET A 291 6.26 -2.73 -8.84
N VAL A 292 4.96 -2.54 -9.05
CA VAL A 292 4.24 -1.33 -8.66
C VAL A 292 2.97 -1.68 -7.88
N PHE A 293 2.62 -0.83 -6.92
CA PHE A 293 1.28 -0.76 -6.37
C PHE A 293 0.39 -0.04 -7.38
N GLN A 294 -0.57 -0.73 -7.93
CA GLN A 294 -1.60 -0.19 -8.79
C GLN A 294 -2.82 0.23 -7.95
N PHE A 295 -3.57 1.20 -8.42
CA PHE A 295 -4.66 1.81 -7.65
C PHE A 295 -6.05 1.61 -8.24
N GLU A 296 -6.19 0.93 -9.39
CA GLU A 296 -7.49 0.75 -10.02
C GLU A 296 -8.51 0.03 -9.13
N HIS A 297 -8.07 -0.94 -8.31
CA HIS A 297 -8.97 -1.63 -7.38
C HIS A 297 -9.37 -0.74 -6.18
N MET A 298 -8.65 0.34 -5.91
CA MET A 298 -8.97 1.30 -4.86
C MET A 298 -10.16 2.18 -5.21
N ASP A 299 -10.48 2.35 -6.50
CA ASP A 299 -11.67 3.05 -6.97
C ASP A 299 -12.97 2.39 -6.48
N LEU A 300 -12.87 1.13 -6.06
CA LEU A 300 -13.97 0.40 -5.41
C LEU A 300 -14.24 0.87 -3.97
N TRP A 301 -13.38 1.70 -3.41
CA TRP A 301 -13.49 2.25 -2.07
C TRP A 301 -14.29 3.54 -2.11
N SER A 302 -15.59 3.39 -1.95
CA SER A 302 -16.53 4.51 -1.98
C SER A 302 -16.57 5.24 -0.64
N GLU A 303 -16.77 6.55 -0.68
CA GLU A 303 -17.12 7.36 0.50
C GLU A 303 -18.58 7.12 0.94
N ASP A 304 -19.40 6.52 0.09
CA ASP A 304 -20.75 6.13 0.44
C ASP A 304 -20.70 4.96 1.42
N VAL A 305 -21.19 5.21 2.64
CA VAL A 305 -21.22 4.21 3.73
C VAL A 305 -22.09 3.00 3.41
N ASP A 306 -23.04 3.15 2.51
CA ASP A 306 -23.98 2.09 2.11
C ASP A 306 -23.51 1.33 0.85
N SER A 307 -22.39 1.73 0.23
CA SER A 307 -21.84 1.06 -0.94
C SER A 307 -21.34 -0.33 -0.58
N LYS A 308 -21.64 -1.30 -1.48
CA LYS A 308 -21.18 -2.68 -1.38
C LYS A 308 -20.11 -2.96 -2.42
N LEU A 309 -19.27 -3.94 -2.12
CA LEU A 309 -18.28 -4.43 -3.08
C LEU A 309 -18.96 -4.93 -4.36
N ASP A 310 -18.57 -4.36 -5.50
CA ASP A 310 -18.90 -4.91 -6.80
C ASP A 310 -17.87 -6.00 -7.18
N VAL A 311 -18.25 -7.25 -6.95
CA VAL A 311 -17.36 -8.40 -7.15
C VAL A 311 -16.99 -8.59 -8.64
N VAL A 312 -17.89 -8.28 -9.57
CA VAL A 312 -17.62 -8.39 -11.01
C VAL A 312 -16.60 -7.33 -11.43
N HIS A 313 -16.77 -6.10 -10.97
CA HIS A 313 -15.81 -5.02 -11.24
C HIS A 313 -14.43 -5.34 -10.64
N LEU A 314 -14.36 -5.78 -9.38
CA LEU A 314 -13.11 -6.20 -8.73
C LEU A 314 -12.39 -7.30 -9.54
N LYS A 315 -13.13 -8.34 -10.00
CA LYS A 315 -12.58 -9.39 -10.86
C LYS A 315 -11.99 -8.84 -12.15
N ASN A 316 -12.71 -7.93 -12.80
CA ASN A 316 -12.24 -7.32 -14.04
C ASN A 316 -10.95 -6.55 -13.86
N VAL A 317 -10.86 -5.73 -12.80
CA VAL A 317 -9.64 -4.96 -12.49
C VAL A 317 -8.47 -5.89 -12.18
N LEU A 318 -8.62 -6.81 -11.24
CA LEU A 318 -7.51 -7.68 -10.84
C LEU A 318 -7.10 -8.64 -11.97
N THR A 319 -8.06 -9.17 -12.77
CA THR A 319 -7.75 -10.02 -13.93
C THR A 319 -7.00 -9.25 -15.02
N LYS A 320 -7.39 -8.00 -15.27
CA LYS A 320 -6.70 -7.11 -16.22
C LYS A 320 -5.22 -6.95 -15.85
N TRP A 321 -4.91 -6.71 -14.55
CA TRP A 321 -3.54 -6.59 -14.06
C TRP A 321 -2.79 -7.92 -14.06
N GLN A 322 -3.43 -9.02 -13.65
CA GLN A 322 -2.82 -10.35 -13.70
C GLN A 322 -2.42 -10.71 -15.13
N LYS A 323 -3.30 -10.51 -16.11
CA LYS A 323 -3.03 -10.82 -17.51
C LYS A 323 -2.07 -9.83 -18.17
N GLY A 324 -2.15 -8.56 -17.84
CA GLY A 324 -1.26 -7.53 -18.39
C GLY A 324 0.20 -7.74 -18.02
N LEU A 325 0.48 -8.26 -16.83
CA LEU A 325 1.84 -8.50 -16.34
C LEU A 325 2.32 -9.96 -16.44
N GLU A 326 1.48 -10.90 -16.89
CA GLU A 326 1.80 -12.34 -16.94
C GLU A 326 3.03 -12.65 -17.79
N ALA A 327 3.18 -11.98 -18.93
CA ALA A 327 4.25 -12.22 -19.89
C ALA A 327 5.54 -11.44 -19.59
N ASP A 328 5.41 -10.21 -19.07
CA ASP A 328 6.55 -9.31 -18.84
C ASP A 328 6.21 -8.31 -17.72
N GLY A 329 6.47 -8.70 -16.49
CA GLY A 329 6.24 -7.89 -15.32
C GLY A 329 5.94 -8.68 -14.06
N TRP A 330 5.56 -7.99 -12.98
CA TRP A 330 5.23 -8.61 -11.71
C TRP A 330 4.29 -7.73 -10.88
N ASN A 331 3.26 -8.32 -10.28
CA ASN A 331 2.31 -7.61 -9.44
C ASN A 331 2.80 -7.47 -7.99
N ALA A 332 2.56 -6.32 -7.36
CA ALA A 332 2.47 -6.19 -5.92
C ALA A 332 1.00 -6.43 -5.52
N LEU A 333 0.78 -7.47 -4.71
CA LEU A 333 -0.57 -7.86 -4.30
C LEU A 333 -0.89 -7.27 -2.92
N TYR A 334 -1.90 -6.42 -2.83
CA TYR A 334 -2.34 -5.82 -1.58
C TYR A 334 -3.83 -5.48 -1.62
N VAL A 335 -4.44 -5.33 -0.47
CA VAL A 335 -5.84 -4.91 -0.31
C VAL A 335 -6.01 -3.79 0.71
N GLU A 336 -5.01 -3.51 1.53
CA GLU A 336 -4.97 -2.36 2.42
C GLU A 336 -3.55 -1.89 2.68
N ASN A 337 -3.40 -0.64 3.09
CA ASN A 337 -2.16 0.00 3.51
C ASN A 337 -2.48 1.14 4.50
N HIS A 338 -1.47 1.93 4.88
CA HIS A 338 -1.60 3.04 5.82
C HIS A 338 -2.41 4.26 5.30
N ASP A 339 -2.78 4.27 4.01
CA ASP A 339 -3.55 5.34 3.35
C ASP A 339 -4.99 4.93 3.02
N GLN A 340 -5.40 3.73 3.45
CA GLN A 340 -6.70 3.16 3.19
C GLN A 340 -7.48 2.88 4.47
N THR A 341 -8.69 2.41 4.32
CA THR A 341 -9.50 1.89 5.44
C THR A 341 -9.27 0.40 5.59
N ARG A 342 -9.69 -0.19 6.72
CA ARG A 342 -9.61 -1.63 6.92
C ARG A 342 -10.52 -2.38 5.95
N THR A 343 -9.95 -3.29 5.18
CA THR A 343 -10.66 -4.03 4.14
C THR A 343 -11.81 -4.87 4.68
N VAL A 344 -11.65 -5.48 5.85
CA VAL A 344 -12.69 -6.26 6.49
C VAL A 344 -13.94 -5.41 6.80
N SER A 345 -13.77 -4.14 7.17
CA SER A 345 -14.87 -3.21 7.40
C SER A 345 -15.49 -2.69 6.11
N LYS A 346 -14.72 -2.58 5.03
CA LYS A 346 -15.16 -1.97 3.77
C LYS A 346 -15.72 -2.97 2.77
N TRP A 347 -15.04 -4.10 2.58
CA TRP A 347 -15.40 -5.14 1.63
C TRP A 347 -16.04 -6.37 2.29
N GLY A 348 -15.73 -6.59 3.56
CA GLY A 348 -16.21 -7.71 4.36
C GLY A 348 -17.43 -7.38 5.18
N ASP A 349 -17.50 -8.04 6.34
CA ASP A 349 -18.51 -7.86 7.37
C ASP A 349 -17.77 -7.91 8.72
N ASP A 350 -17.52 -6.75 9.32
CA ASP A 350 -16.76 -6.61 10.56
C ASP A 350 -17.59 -6.85 11.84
N GLU A 351 -18.83 -7.32 11.69
CA GLU A 351 -19.75 -7.64 12.79
C GLU A 351 -20.01 -9.16 12.84
N ARG A 352 -20.90 -9.65 11.97
CA ARG A 352 -21.43 -11.01 12.02
C ARG A 352 -20.46 -12.06 11.43
N TYR A 353 -19.79 -11.73 10.35
CA TYR A 353 -18.91 -12.62 9.61
C TYR A 353 -17.46 -12.11 9.57
N TRP A 354 -17.06 -11.46 10.67
CA TRP A 354 -15.75 -10.81 10.77
C TRP A 354 -14.58 -11.76 10.43
N LYS A 355 -14.54 -12.91 11.09
CA LYS A 355 -13.47 -13.90 10.88
C LYS A 355 -13.51 -14.50 9.47
N GLU A 356 -14.69 -14.87 9.02
CA GLU A 356 -14.90 -15.52 7.74
C GLU A 356 -14.59 -14.57 6.59
N SER A 357 -15.05 -13.31 6.67
CA SER A 357 -14.83 -12.33 5.61
C SER A 357 -13.36 -11.91 5.53
N ALA A 358 -12.68 -11.70 6.65
CA ALA A 358 -11.25 -11.40 6.67
C ALA A 358 -10.42 -12.52 6.00
N LYS A 359 -10.69 -13.79 6.33
CA LYS A 359 -10.02 -14.94 5.73
C LYS A 359 -10.34 -15.11 4.23
N SER A 360 -11.61 -14.89 3.82
CA SER A 360 -12.03 -14.99 2.42
C SER A 360 -11.36 -13.93 1.55
N ILE A 361 -11.32 -12.68 2.01
CA ILE A 361 -10.63 -11.59 1.32
C ILE A 361 -9.13 -11.87 1.21
N ALA A 362 -8.51 -12.35 2.30
CA ALA A 362 -7.11 -12.74 2.28
C ALA A 362 -6.83 -13.80 1.21
N MET A 363 -7.60 -14.88 1.19
CA MET A 363 -7.46 -15.97 0.21
C MET A 363 -7.63 -15.48 -1.22
N MET A 364 -8.55 -14.56 -1.46
CA MET A 364 -8.87 -14.05 -2.78
C MET A 364 -7.65 -13.43 -3.46
N TYR A 365 -6.91 -12.56 -2.79
CA TYR A 365 -5.79 -11.83 -3.42
C TYR A 365 -4.42 -12.49 -3.24
N PHE A 366 -4.18 -13.14 -2.10
CA PHE A 366 -2.85 -13.60 -1.67
C PHE A 366 -2.27 -14.70 -2.56
N LEU A 367 -3.12 -15.55 -3.14
CA LEU A 367 -2.73 -16.69 -3.97
C LEU A 367 -2.64 -16.35 -5.48
N MET A 368 -2.82 -15.10 -5.88
CA MET A 368 -2.59 -14.61 -7.24
C MET A 368 -1.09 -14.57 -7.58
N GLN A 369 -0.76 -14.33 -8.86
CA GLN A 369 0.62 -14.11 -9.29
C GLN A 369 1.10 -12.72 -8.90
N GLY A 370 2.14 -12.65 -8.08
CA GLY A 370 2.69 -11.42 -7.56
C GLY A 370 3.31 -11.62 -6.18
N THR A 371 3.90 -10.58 -5.63
CA THR A 371 4.41 -10.56 -4.24
C THR A 371 3.33 -10.02 -3.32
N PRO A 372 2.84 -10.80 -2.34
CA PRO A 372 1.81 -10.33 -1.43
C PRO A 372 2.39 -9.44 -0.33
N PHE A 373 1.66 -8.35 -0.04
CA PHE A 373 1.91 -7.43 1.05
C PHE A 373 0.77 -7.54 2.07
N ILE A 374 1.13 -7.67 3.33
CA ILE A 374 0.24 -7.66 4.48
C ILE A 374 0.48 -6.35 5.23
N TYR A 375 -0.56 -5.58 5.50
CA TYR A 375 -0.46 -4.39 6.35
C TYR A 375 -0.66 -4.76 7.81
N GLN A 376 0.09 -4.13 8.74
CA GLN A 376 -0.03 -4.39 10.18
C GLN A 376 -1.49 -4.38 10.66
N GLY A 377 -1.89 -5.44 11.36
CA GLY A 377 -3.25 -5.62 11.88
C GLY A 377 -4.21 -6.31 10.90
N GLN A 378 -3.87 -6.41 9.62
CA GLN A 378 -4.67 -7.16 8.66
C GLN A 378 -4.70 -8.65 9.00
N GLU A 379 -3.59 -9.19 9.47
CA GLU A 379 -3.43 -10.61 9.85
C GLU A 379 -4.21 -11.01 11.11
N ILE A 380 -4.72 -10.03 11.86
CA ILE A 380 -5.61 -10.26 13.01
C ILE A 380 -7.02 -9.70 12.79
N GLY A 381 -7.32 -9.17 11.60
CA GLY A 381 -8.63 -8.66 11.24
C GLY A 381 -9.01 -7.37 11.98
N MET A 382 -8.07 -6.44 12.20
CA MET A 382 -8.38 -5.10 12.74
C MET A 382 -9.41 -4.40 11.86
N THR A 383 -10.33 -3.68 12.49
CA THR A 383 -11.48 -3.01 11.85
C THR A 383 -11.32 -1.50 11.86
N ASN A 384 -12.17 -0.81 11.11
CA ASN A 384 -12.29 0.65 11.18
C ASN A 384 -12.67 1.09 12.59
N VAL A 385 -12.23 2.31 12.95
CA VAL A 385 -12.59 2.95 14.22
C VAL A 385 -13.66 4.03 14.01
N LYS A 386 -14.52 4.22 14.99
CA LYS A 386 -15.54 5.27 14.98
C LYS A 386 -15.31 6.20 16.19
N PHE A 387 -14.51 7.23 16.00
CA PHE A 387 -14.36 8.28 17.02
C PHE A 387 -15.56 9.23 16.96
N ASP A 388 -15.88 9.84 18.10
CA ASP A 388 -17.08 10.69 18.25
C ASP A 388 -16.90 12.11 17.71
N SER A 389 -15.65 12.57 17.53
CA SER A 389 -15.32 13.93 17.09
C SER A 389 -14.20 13.93 16.07
N ILE A 390 -14.26 14.89 15.12
CA ILE A 390 -13.17 15.13 14.16
C ILE A 390 -11.84 15.49 14.85
N ASP A 391 -11.88 16.06 16.04
CA ASP A 391 -10.68 16.43 16.80
C ASP A 391 -9.87 15.21 17.30
N GLN A 392 -10.47 14.02 17.27
CA GLN A 392 -9.80 12.75 17.61
C GLN A 392 -9.06 12.12 16.42
N TYR A 393 -9.24 12.68 15.22
CA TYR A 393 -8.53 12.28 14.00
C TYR A 393 -7.31 13.15 13.80
N ASP A 394 -6.20 12.55 13.44
CA ASP A 394 -4.92 13.23 13.19
C ASP A 394 -4.68 13.52 11.70
N ASP A 395 -5.16 12.65 10.83
CA ASP A 395 -4.96 12.72 9.39
C ASP A 395 -5.41 14.05 8.77
N ILE A 396 -4.45 14.78 8.18
CA ILE A 396 -4.66 16.09 7.56
C ILE A 396 -5.71 16.02 6.42
N ALA A 397 -5.69 14.98 5.58
CA ALA A 397 -6.65 14.84 4.48
C ALA A 397 -8.08 14.63 5.02
N THR A 398 -8.24 13.82 6.05
CA THR A 398 -9.53 13.59 6.73
C THR A 398 -10.07 14.89 7.34
N ARG A 399 -9.24 15.63 8.05
CA ARG A 399 -9.65 16.91 8.69
C ARG A 399 -10.01 17.96 7.65
N ASN A 400 -9.22 18.12 6.61
CA ASN A 400 -9.50 19.05 5.52
C ASN A 400 -10.84 18.72 4.83
N ARG A 401 -11.06 17.46 4.49
CA ARG A 401 -12.32 17.00 3.89
C ARG A 401 -13.51 17.30 4.78
N TYR A 402 -13.39 17.05 6.08
CA TYR A 402 -14.46 17.34 7.03
C TYR A 402 -14.82 18.84 7.02
N TYR A 403 -13.83 19.73 7.17
CA TYR A 403 -14.09 21.17 7.25
C TYR A 403 -14.61 21.74 5.92
N ILE A 404 -14.07 21.32 4.80
CA ILE A 404 -14.56 21.70 3.45
C ILE A 404 -16.01 21.25 3.28
N GLY A 405 -16.35 20.01 3.67
CA GLY A 405 -17.71 19.50 3.58
C GLY A 405 -18.70 20.30 4.43
N VAL A 406 -18.31 20.68 5.64
CA VAL A 406 -19.13 21.54 6.52
C VAL A 406 -19.32 22.94 5.91
N GLU A 407 -18.28 23.54 5.35
CA GLU A 407 -18.36 24.84 4.64
C GLU A 407 -19.29 24.77 3.43
N GLN A 408 -19.34 23.62 2.74
CA GLN A 408 -20.25 23.33 1.64
C GLN A 408 -21.69 23.01 2.10
N GLY A 409 -21.96 23.01 3.42
CA GLY A 409 -23.28 22.86 4.00
C GLY A 409 -23.69 21.43 4.36
N LYS A 410 -22.76 20.45 4.33
CA LYS A 410 -23.00 19.11 4.87
C LYS A 410 -23.12 19.17 6.41
N SER A 411 -23.95 18.32 6.97
CA SER A 411 -24.09 18.25 8.43
C SER A 411 -22.89 17.56 9.10
N HIS A 412 -22.68 17.85 10.40
CA HIS A 412 -21.69 17.15 11.22
C HIS A 412 -21.85 15.62 11.14
N ASP A 413 -23.08 15.12 11.32
CA ASP A 413 -23.36 13.69 11.32
C ASP A 413 -23.05 13.03 9.97
N GLU A 414 -23.37 13.73 8.87
CA GLU A 414 -23.01 13.26 7.51
C GLU A 414 -21.50 13.18 7.34
N MET A 415 -20.77 14.23 7.73
CA MET A 415 -19.31 14.25 7.61
C MET A 415 -18.63 13.22 8.52
N MET A 416 -19.13 13.00 9.74
CA MET A 416 -18.62 11.93 10.61
C MET A 416 -18.86 10.55 10.01
N ARG A 417 -20.03 10.28 9.41
CA ARG A 417 -20.27 9.01 8.70
C ARG A 417 -19.28 8.78 7.55
N ILE A 418 -19.00 9.81 6.76
CA ILE A 418 -17.96 9.76 5.70
C ILE A 418 -16.60 9.49 6.33
N THR A 419 -16.24 10.19 7.39
CA THR A 419 -14.97 10.03 8.10
C THR A 419 -14.76 8.61 8.60
N TRP A 420 -15.74 8.00 9.27
CA TRP A 420 -15.67 6.62 9.75
C TRP A 420 -15.41 5.61 8.63
N ASN A 421 -15.91 5.89 7.43
CA ASN A 421 -15.80 4.99 6.29
C ASN A 421 -14.54 5.21 5.45
N SER A 422 -13.93 6.39 5.49
CA SER A 422 -12.89 6.79 4.52
C SER A 422 -11.63 7.40 5.13
N SER A 423 -11.57 7.61 6.46
CA SER A 423 -10.37 8.16 7.10
C SER A 423 -9.19 7.19 7.02
N ARG A 424 -8.00 7.73 6.70
CA ARG A 424 -6.72 7.00 6.77
C ARG A 424 -6.39 6.57 8.21
N ASP A 425 -6.89 7.28 9.23
CA ASP A 425 -6.67 6.92 10.63
C ASP A 425 -7.28 5.57 11.02
N ASN A 426 -8.22 5.03 10.23
CA ASN A 426 -8.72 3.68 10.41
C ASN A 426 -7.61 2.62 10.40
N THR A 427 -6.57 2.82 9.57
CA THR A 427 -5.41 1.93 9.49
C THR A 427 -4.23 2.41 10.34
N ARG A 428 -4.30 3.64 10.89
CA ARG A 428 -3.25 4.24 11.70
C ARG A 428 -3.47 4.11 13.20
N THR A 429 -4.61 3.53 13.64
CA THR A 429 -4.81 3.17 15.05
C THR A 429 -3.72 2.20 15.51
N PRO A 430 -3.30 2.26 16.79
CA PRO A 430 -2.28 1.37 17.33
C PRO A 430 -2.62 -0.11 17.15
N MET A 431 -1.59 -0.90 16.85
CA MET A 431 -1.67 -2.36 16.74
C MET A 431 -2.20 -2.96 18.05
N GLN A 432 -3.15 -3.87 17.94
CA GLN A 432 -3.83 -4.49 19.07
C GLN A 432 -3.10 -5.77 19.50
N TRP A 433 -2.14 -5.65 20.43
CA TRP A 433 -1.31 -6.76 20.88
C TRP A 433 -1.99 -7.66 21.91
N SER A 434 -2.79 -7.08 22.81
CA SER A 434 -3.49 -7.81 23.88
C SER A 434 -4.73 -7.07 24.38
N ASP A 435 -5.46 -7.68 25.30
CA ASP A 435 -6.59 -7.07 26.03
C ASP A 435 -6.14 -6.13 27.20
N ALA A 436 -4.83 -5.93 27.37
CA ALA A 436 -4.29 -5.02 28.36
C ALA A 436 -4.61 -3.56 28.02
N PRO A 437 -4.51 -2.62 28.99
CA PRO A 437 -4.71 -1.20 28.73
C PRO A 437 -3.90 -0.74 27.51
N ASN A 438 -4.47 0.20 26.74
CA ASN A 438 -3.91 0.67 25.48
C ASN A 438 -3.61 -0.46 24.46
N ALA A 439 -4.44 -1.51 24.46
CA ALA A 439 -4.29 -2.67 23.59
C ALA A 439 -2.93 -3.38 23.73
N GLY A 440 -2.20 -3.18 24.83
CA GLY A 440 -0.83 -3.65 24.99
C GLY A 440 0.18 -2.99 24.05
N PHE A 441 -0.18 -1.91 23.40
CA PHE A 441 0.67 -1.15 22.49
C PHE A 441 1.69 -0.29 23.24
N THR A 442 1.27 0.40 24.32
CA THR A 442 2.08 1.32 25.09
C THR A 442 1.81 1.20 26.60
N PHE A 443 2.81 1.57 27.39
CA PHE A 443 2.70 1.79 28.85
C PHE A 443 2.45 3.27 29.20
N ALA A 444 2.42 4.19 28.24
CA ALA A 444 2.03 5.57 28.43
C ALA A 444 0.58 5.69 28.91
N GLU A 445 0.22 6.84 29.46
CA GLU A 445 -1.16 7.15 29.85
C GLU A 445 -2.09 7.17 28.62
N GLN A 446 -1.59 7.70 27.49
CA GLN A 446 -2.32 7.77 26.23
C GLN A 446 -1.37 7.52 25.04
N PRO A 447 -1.82 6.81 23.99
CA PRO A 447 -1.11 6.73 22.73
C PRO A 447 -1.31 8.03 21.92
N TRP A 448 -0.50 8.22 20.89
CA TRP A 448 -0.51 9.40 20.00
C TRP A 448 -1.83 9.60 19.27
N VAL A 449 -2.57 8.54 19.00
CA VAL A 449 -3.93 8.53 18.42
C VAL A 449 -4.79 7.51 19.18
N GLY A 450 -6.10 7.67 19.16
CA GLY A 450 -7.03 6.79 19.87
C GLY A 450 -6.94 5.33 19.43
N ILE A 451 -7.21 4.43 20.36
CA ILE A 451 -7.27 2.98 20.14
C ILE A 451 -8.68 2.57 19.77
N ASN A 452 -8.81 1.61 18.85
CA ASN A 452 -10.12 1.00 18.58
C ASN A 452 -10.57 0.21 19.80
N PRO A 453 -11.75 0.52 20.38
CA PRO A 453 -12.19 -0.08 21.64
C PRO A 453 -12.43 -1.60 21.56
N ASN A 454 -12.49 -2.19 20.38
CA ASN A 454 -12.68 -3.63 20.19
C ASN A 454 -11.39 -4.45 20.43
N TYR A 455 -10.30 -3.81 20.87
CA TYR A 455 -9.03 -4.51 21.17
C TYR A 455 -9.17 -5.59 22.25
N THR A 456 -10.20 -5.52 23.09
CA THR A 456 -10.49 -6.56 24.07
C THR A 456 -10.86 -7.91 23.44
N ASP A 457 -11.42 -7.87 22.24
CA ASP A 457 -11.88 -9.04 21.51
C ASP A 457 -10.94 -9.37 20.32
N ILE A 458 -10.43 -8.35 19.64
CA ILE A 458 -9.55 -8.46 18.47
C ILE A 458 -8.13 -8.05 18.89
N ASN A 459 -7.27 -9.03 19.13
CA ASN A 459 -5.86 -8.77 19.46
C ASN A 459 -4.96 -9.97 19.16
N VAL A 460 -3.66 -9.72 19.04
CA VAL A 460 -2.66 -10.75 18.74
C VAL A 460 -2.67 -11.88 19.76
N GLU A 461 -2.71 -11.58 21.06
CA GLU A 461 -2.64 -12.58 22.10
C GLU A 461 -3.79 -13.60 22.05
N SER A 462 -5.00 -13.14 21.75
CA SER A 462 -6.18 -14.02 21.58
C SER A 462 -6.07 -14.85 20.29
N GLN A 463 -5.58 -14.25 19.19
CA GLN A 463 -5.43 -14.91 17.90
C GLN A 463 -4.37 -16.03 17.93
N LEU A 464 -3.28 -15.83 18.65
CA LEU A 464 -2.24 -16.86 18.82
C LEU A 464 -2.74 -18.10 19.59
N LYS A 465 -3.79 -17.95 20.42
CA LYS A 465 -4.38 -19.04 21.21
C LYS A 465 -5.51 -19.79 20.51
N ASP A 466 -6.11 -19.18 19.48
CA ASP A 466 -7.21 -19.74 18.69
C ASP A 466 -6.67 -20.39 17.42
N GLU A 467 -6.71 -21.73 17.35
CA GLU A 467 -6.26 -22.48 16.16
C GLU A 467 -7.02 -22.10 14.87
N ASP A 468 -8.27 -21.65 15.01
CA ASP A 468 -9.12 -21.17 13.90
C ASP A 468 -9.07 -19.64 13.73
N SER A 469 -8.04 -18.97 14.23
CA SER A 469 -7.88 -17.51 14.10
C SER A 469 -7.60 -17.04 12.67
N ILE A 470 -7.73 -15.74 12.45
CA ILE A 470 -7.30 -15.09 11.20
C ILE A 470 -5.78 -15.18 11.07
N PHE A 471 -5.02 -14.98 12.17
CA PHE A 471 -3.57 -15.08 12.21
C PHE A 471 -3.07 -16.46 11.79
N ASN A 472 -3.61 -17.53 12.38
CA ASN A 472 -3.23 -18.88 12.03
C ASN A 472 -3.62 -19.25 10.60
N PHE A 473 -4.72 -18.73 10.10
CA PHE A 473 -5.10 -18.86 8.69
C PHE A 473 -4.11 -18.19 7.75
N TYR A 474 -3.65 -16.97 8.05
CA TYR A 474 -2.58 -16.31 7.28
C TYR A 474 -1.30 -17.13 7.28
N LYS A 475 -0.90 -17.66 8.43
CA LYS A 475 0.28 -18.50 8.57
C LYS A 475 0.19 -19.76 7.70
N GLU A 476 -0.96 -20.44 7.71
CA GLU A 476 -1.22 -21.61 6.86
C GLU A 476 -1.20 -21.26 5.36
N MET A 477 -1.83 -20.15 4.99
CA MET A 477 -1.86 -19.67 3.60
C MET A 477 -0.47 -19.25 3.09
N ILE A 478 0.33 -18.59 3.92
CA ILE A 478 1.73 -18.25 3.62
C ILE A 478 2.54 -19.51 3.38
N GLN A 479 2.40 -20.51 4.25
CA GLN A 479 3.09 -21.78 4.11
C GLN A 479 2.67 -22.52 2.84
N LEU A 480 1.36 -22.58 2.55
CA LEU A 480 0.84 -23.18 1.32
C LEU A 480 1.46 -22.53 0.07
N ARG A 481 1.58 -21.19 0.05
CA ARG A 481 2.22 -20.48 -1.05
C ARG A 481 3.71 -20.80 -1.18
N LYS A 482 4.44 -20.83 -0.06
CA LYS A 482 5.88 -21.13 -0.03
C LYS A 482 6.21 -22.56 -0.46
N ASP A 483 5.35 -23.50 -0.13
CA ASP A 483 5.52 -24.91 -0.48
C ASP A 483 5.12 -25.23 -1.93
N ASN A 484 4.48 -24.31 -2.64
CA ASN A 484 3.92 -24.56 -3.97
C ASN A 484 4.26 -23.44 -4.97
N GLU A 485 5.26 -23.70 -5.79
CA GLU A 485 5.70 -22.77 -6.87
C GLU A 485 4.56 -22.36 -7.83
N THR A 486 3.50 -23.14 -7.91
CA THR A 486 2.33 -22.84 -8.72
C THR A 486 1.65 -21.53 -8.28
N PHE A 487 1.62 -21.23 -6.97
CA PHE A 487 1.09 -19.95 -6.49
C PHE A 487 2.03 -18.77 -6.75
N VAL A 488 3.31 -19.02 -6.94
CA VAL A 488 4.30 -17.98 -7.29
C VAL A 488 4.30 -17.77 -8.81
N TYR A 489 4.64 -18.80 -9.57
CA TYR A 489 5.00 -18.68 -10.99
C TYR A 489 3.90 -19.16 -11.97
N GLY A 490 2.85 -19.81 -11.48
CA GLY A 490 1.79 -20.35 -12.32
C GLY A 490 0.99 -19.25 -13.04
N ALA A 491 0.47 -19.57 -14.21
CA ALA A 491 -0.46 -18.71 -14.92
C ALA A 491 -1.77 -18.55 -14.14
N TYR A 492 -2.37 -17.38 -14.26
CA TYR A 492 -3.66 -17.03 -13.68
C TYR A 492 -4.74 -17.06 -14.76
N ASP A 493 -5.89 -17.72 -14.49
CA ASP A 493 -7.06 -17.63 -15.34
C ASP A 493 -8.34 -17.48 -14.49
N VAL A 494 -9.12 -16.44 -14.79
CA VAL A 494 -10.39 -16.21 -14.10
C VAL A 494 -11.43 -17.26 -14.49
N VAL A 495 -12.16 -17.74 -13.49
CA VAL A 495 -13.30 -18.64 -13.64
C VAL A 495 -14.56 -17.89 -13.18
N LEU A 496 -15.70 -18.12 -13.83
CA LEU A 496 -16.96 -17.44 -13.52
C LEU A 496 -16.84 -15.89 -13.55
N PRO A 497 -16.35 -15.29 -14.66
CA PRO A 497 -16.06 -13.85 -14.69
C PRO A 497 -17.26 -12.97 -14.36
N GLU A 498 -18.48 -13.36 -14.75
CA GLU A 498 -19.71 -12.58 -14.56
C GLU A 498 -20.48 -12.94 -13.27
N HIS A 499 -19.98 -13.85 -12.43
CA HIS A 499 -20.70 -14.24 -11.21
C HIS A 499 -20.66 -13.09 -10.17
N PRO A 500 -21.83 -12.59 -9.67
CA PRO A 500 -21.86 -11.36 -8.87
C PRO A 500 -21.41 -11.52 -7.41
N GLU A 501 -21.23 -12.74 -6.94
CA GLU A 501 -20.94 -13.04 -5.52
C GLU A 501 -19.62 -13.79 -5.33
N VAL A 502 -19.17 -14.53 -6.37
CA VAL A 502 -18.03 -15.44 -6.29
C VAL A 502 -16.86 -14.90 -7.11
N TYR A 503 -15.68 -14.87 -6.48
CA TYR A 503 -14.41 -14.72 -7.17
C TYR A 503 -13.73 -16.08 -7.25
N ALA A 504 -13.54 -16.59 -8.47
CA ALA A 504 -12.85 -17.84 -8.70
C ALA A 504 -11.79 -17.69 -9.79
N TYR A 505 -10.65 -18.36 -9.61
CA TYR A 505 -9.55 -18.39 -10.57
C TYR A 505 -8.70 -19.65 -10.42
N THR A 506 -8.04 -20.04 -11.50
CA THR A 506 -7.04 -21.11 -11.47
C THR A 506 -5.62 -20.56 -11.45
N ARG A 507 -4.72 -21.33 -10.89
CA ARG A 507 -3.27 -21.15 -10.98
C ARG A 507 -2.67 -22.43 -11.57
N THR A 508 -1.94 -22.31 -12.68
CA THR A 508 -1.44 -23.46 -13.44
C THR A 508 0.05 -23.35 -13.71
N LEU A 509 0.82 -24.36 -13.31
CA LEU A 509 2.25 -24.49 -13.61
C LEU A 509 2.57 -25.94 -14.05
N GLY A 510 2.91 -26.13 -15.32
CA GLY A 510 3.11 -27.46 -15.88
C GLY A 510 1.84 -28.32 -15.79
N ASP A 511 1.94 -29.45 -15.12
CA ASP A 511 0.82 -30.38 -14.94
C ASP A 511 0.06 -30.13 -13.61
N THR A 512 0.50 -29.16 -12.80
CA THR A 512 -0.12 -28.84 -11.51
C THR A 512 -1.08 -27.66 -11.66
N GLN A 513 -2.31 -27.84 -11.20
CA GLN A 513 -3.33 -26.79 -11.20
C GLN A 513 -4.07 -26.72 -9.87
N TYR A 514 -4.22 -25.50 -9.38
CA TYR A 514 -5.07 -25.17 -8.23
C TYR A 514 -6.25 -24.30 -8.69
N LEU A 515 -7.38 -24.47 -8.01
CA LEU A 515 -8.55 -23.61 -8.13
C LEU A 515 -8.78 -22.91 -6.79
N VAL A 516 -8.81 -21.59 -6.81
CA VAL A 516 -9.21 -20.75 -5.68
C VAL A 516 -10.62 -20.25 -5.92
N VAL A 517 -11.51 -20.45 -4.94
CA VAL A 517 -12.92 -20.03 -5.03
C VAL A 517 -13.29 -19.34 -3.73
N THR A 518 -13.79 -18.10 -3.80
CA THR A 518 -14.22 -17.32 -2.65
C THR A 518 -15.59 -16.70 -2.88
N ASN A 519 -16.49 -16.88 -1.92
CA ASN A 519 -17.71 -16.10 -1.82
C ASN A 519 -17.38 -14.80 -1.07
N LEU A 520 -17.55 -13.65 -1.71
CA LEU A 520 -17.22 -12.34 -1.15
C LEU A 520 -18.47 -11.59 -0.62
N THR A 521 -19.54 -12.34 -0.31
CA THR A 521 -20.80 -11.76 0.16
C THR A 521 -21.34 -12.46 1.40
N ALA A 522 -22.22 -11.77 2.12
CA ALA A 522 -22.95 -12.30 3.29
C ALA A 522 -24.14 -13.23 2.91
N LYS A 523 -24.16 -13.78 1.67
CA LYS A 523 -25.20 -14.67 1.17
C LYS A 523 -24.65 -16.06 0.91
N GLU A 524 -25.46 -17.08 1.14
CA GLU A 524 -25.17 -18.39 0.59
C GLU A 524 -25.33 -18.36 -0.93
N THR A 525 -24.44 -19.02 -1.65
CA THR A 525 -24.49 -19.08 -3.11
C THR A 525 -24.25 -20.51 -3.60
N MET A 526 -24.95 -20.85 -4.69
CA MET A 526 -24.78 -22.12 -5.38
C MET A 526 -24.55 -21.86 -6.88
N PHE A 527 -23.57 -22.56 -7.45
CA PHE A 527 -23.25 -22.43 -8.86
C PHE A 527 -22.60 -23.70 -9.41
N ASP A 528 -22.76 -23.93 -10.71
CA ASP A 528 -22.14 -25.05 -11.39
C ASP A 528 -20.71 -24.70 -11.84
N MET A 529 -19.81 -25.66 -11.65
CA MET A 529 -18.46 -25.64 -12.22
C MET A 529 -18.42 -26.56 -13.44
N ASP A 530 -17.58 -26.20 -14.42
CA ASP A 530 -17.37 -27.05 -15.62
C ASP A 530 -16.68 -28.38 -15.30
N GLN A 531 -16.22 -28.56 -14.06
CA GLN A 531 -15.51 -29.75 -13.59
C GLN A 531 -16.06 -30.25 -12.25
N THR A 532 -15.92 -31.53 -12.02
CA THR A 532 -16.28 -32.16 -10.76
C THR A 532 -15.16 -31.93 -9.72
N LEU A 533 -15.54 -31.45 -8.56
CA LEU A 533 -14.64 -31.20 -7.41
C LEU A 533 -14.97 -32.13 -6.25
N ARG A 534 -13.97 -32.46 -5.43
CA ARG A 534 -14.11 -33.35 -4.27
C ARG A 534 -13.64 -32.63 -3.01
N ALA A 535 -14.28 -32.90 -1.88
CA ALA A 535 -13.86 -32.35 -0.60
C ALA A 535 -12.42 -32.75 -0.23
N GLN A 536 -11.97 -33.96 -0.60
CA GLN A 536 -10.61 -34.44 -0.35
C GLN A 536 -9.53 -33.70 -1.14
N ASP A 537 -9.89 -32.95 -2.19
CA ASP A 537 -8.96 -32.18 -3.02
C ASP A 537 -8.77 -30.76 -2.47
N VAL A 538 -9.48 -30.41 -1.39
CA VAL A 538 -9.33 -29.11 -0.69
C VAL A 538 -8.03 -29.11 0.09
N VAL A 539 -7.16 -28.15 -0.20
CA VAL A 539 -5.86 -27.95 0.46
C VAL A 539 -5.86 -26.78 1.44
N LEU A 540 -6.82 -25.87 1.34
CA LEU A 540 -7.04 -24.78 2.27
C LEU A 540 -8.52 -24.38 2.24
N SER A 541 -9.11 -24.10 3.41
CA SER A 541 -10.46 -23.56 3.53
C SER A 541 -10.58 -22.73 4.81
N ASN A 542 -11.33 -21.62 4.74
CA ASN A 542 -11.59 -20.78 5.91
C ASN A 542 -12.73 -21.28 6.81
N MET A 543 -13.43 -22.35 6.36
CA MET A 543 -14.51 -23.02 7.10
C MET A 543 -14.44 -24.53 6.91
N PRO A 544 -14.97 -25.34 7.81
CA PRO A 544 -15.08 -26.79 7.61
C PRO A 544 -15.87 -27.11 6.34
N VAL A 545 -15.27 -27.91 5.46
CA VAL A 545 -15.92 -28.40 4.24
C VAL A 545 -16.67 -29.69 4.55
N GLU A 546 -18.00 -29.67 4.38
CA GLU A 546 -18.87 -30.81 4.64
C GLU A 546 -19.08 -31.66 3.38
N GLY A 547 -19.04 -32.99 3.51
CA GLY A 547 -19.41 -33.97 2.49
C GLY A 547 -18.23 -34.53 1.67
N ASP A 548 -18.35 -35.82 1.32
CA ASP A 548 -17.39 -36.57 0.51
C ASP A 548 -17.81 -36.69 -0.98
N ALA A 549 -18.92 -36.06 -1.35
CA ALA A 549 -19.50 -36.26 -2.68
C ALA A 549 -18.74 -35.46 -3.76
N GLU A 550 -18.42 -36.16 -4.85
CA GLU A 550 -18.03 -35.48 -6.10
C GLU A 550 -19.22 -34.63 -6.60
N SER A 551 -18.97 -33.34 -6.86
CA SER A 551 -20.00 -32.46 -7.38
C SER A 551 -19.41 -31.38 -8.30
N SER A 552 -20.10 -31.10 -9.38
CA SER A 552 -19.90 -29.87 -10.14
C SER A 552 -20.69 -28.69 -9.54
N LEU A 553 -21.75 -28.99 -8.77
CA LEU A 553 -22.53 -27.98 -8.05
C LEU A 553 -21.84 -27.66 -6.72
N LEU A 554 -21.26 -26.48 -6.64
CA LEU A 554 -20.69 -25.96 -5.40
C LEU A 554 -21.74 -25.17 -4.61
N HIS A 555 -21.76 -25.42 -3.31
CA HIS A 555 -22.49 -24.61 -2.33
C HIS A 555 -21.48 -23.95 -1.41
N LEU A 556 -21.45 -22.63 -1.35
CA LEU A 556 -20.63 -21.84 -0.46
C LEU A 556 -21.50 -21.06 0.52
N LYS A 557 -21.12 -21.15 1.81
CA LYS A 557 -21.69 -20.33 2.88
C LYS A 557 -21.27 -18.86 2.71
N PRO A 558 -21.87 -17.90 3.45
CA PRO A 558 -21.41 -16.52 3.47
C PRO A 558 -19.91 -16.43 3.77
N PHE A 559 -19.19 -15.71 2.91
CA PHE A 559 -17.74 -15.52 3.00
C PHE A 559 -16.91 -16.82 3.08
N GLU A 560 -17.42 -17.93 2.55
CA GLU A 560 -16.65 -19.16 2.47
C GLU A 560 -15.67 -19.12 1.28
N GLY A 561 -14.42 -19.54 1.55
CA GLY A 561 -13.38 -19.70 0.55
C GLY A 561 -12.74 -21.09 0.61
N ARG A 562 -12.39 -21.65 -0.55
CA ARG A 562 -11.74 -22.96 -0.71
C ARG A 562 -10.66 -22.92 -1.78
N VAL A 563 -9.57 -23.63 -1.52
CA VAL A 563 -8.51 -23.91 -2.50
C VAL A 563 -8.49 -25.41 -2.78
N TYR A 564 -8.69 -25.75 -4.05
CA TYR A 564 -8.64 -27.14 -4.51
C TYR A 564 -7.37 -27.39 -5.30
N LYS A 565 -6.73 -28.54 -5.07
CA LYS A 565 -5.73 -29.09 -6.00
C LYS A 565 -6.48 -29.96 -7.01
N ILE A 566 -6.51 -29.54 -8.29
CA ILE A 566 -7.31 -30.21 -9.33
C ILE A 566 -6.46 -31.04 -10.31
N SER A 567 -5.13 -30.83 -10.33
CA SER A 567 -4.17 -31.71 -11.00
C SER A 567 -2.75 -31.56 -10.45
#